data_95333b94df603f3b897cc61c58945f98
#
_entry.id   95333b94df603f3b897cc61c58945f98
#
_cell.length_a   1.000
_cell.length_b   1.000
_cell.length_c   1.000
_cell.angle_alpha   90.00
_cell.angle_beta   90.00
_cell.angle_gamma   90.00
#
_symmetry.space_group_name_H-M   'P 1'
#
loop_
_entity.id
_entity.type
_entity.pdbx_description
1 polymer ?
#
loop_
_entity_poly.entity_id
_entity_poly.type
_entity_poly.pdbx_seq_one_letter_code
_entity_poly.pdbx_strand_id
1 'polypeptide(L)'
;LEYSLMAQTPCTGFYLPASDAYQLIQDAQLWQEAFCWLSWLNHLLGKRDMQLVGNNSYSQIRAMLINMAEWDDTLRSKIGVMNHIQRSTRISRSVVAEVLAALRQGNYINMSRGKLISINRLPTDY
;
A
#
# COMPACT_ATOMS: atom_id res chain seq x y z
N LEU A 1 -3.52 19.29 7.22
CA LEU A 1 -3.05 18.01 6.67
C LEU A 1 -2.77 18.20 5.19
N GLU A 2 -1.53 18.07 4.82
CA GLU A 2 -1.15 18.05 3.42
C GLU A 2 -1.15 16.61 2.92
N TYR A 3 -1.91 16.35 1.89
CA TYR A 3 -1.87 15.08 1.19
C TYR A 3 -1.14 15.30 -0.14
N SER A 4 -0.25 14.39 -0.46
CA SER A 4 0.36 14.34 -1.78
C SER A 4 -0.03 13.05 -2.47
N LEU A 5 -0.31 13.15 -3.76
CA LEU A 5 -0.54 12.00 -4.61
C LEU A 5 0.73 11.75 -5.43
N MET A 6 1.18 10.49 -5.42
CA MET A 6 2.34 10.08 -6.19
C MET A 6 1.94 8.97 -7.14
N ALA A 7 2.16 9.17 -8.43
CA ALA A 7 1.94 8.13 -9.41
C ALA A 7 3.02 7.05 -9.28
N GLN A 8 2.61 5.81 -9.07
CA GLN A 8 3.50 4.65 -9.01
C GLN A 8 3.77 4.08 -10.40
N THR A 9 2.86 4.31 -11.31
CA THR A 9 2.95 3.96 -12.74
C THR A 9 2.40 5.13 -13.52
N PRO A 10 2.61 5.21 -14.86
CA PRO A 10 1.99 6.25 -15.66
C PRO A 10 0.48 6.28 -15.48
N CYS A 11 -0.05 7.43 -15.12
CA CYS A 11 -1.47 7.64 -14.87
C CYS A 11 -2.00 8.73 -15.77
N THR A 12 -3.22 8.56 -16.26
CA THR A 12 -3.98 9.59 -16.96
C THR A 12 -5.32 9.77 -16.28
N GLY A 13 -5.82 10.99 -16.24
CA GLY A 13 -7.09 11.26 -15.58
C GLY A 13 -7.45 12.73 -15.62
N PHE A 14 -8.45 13.07 -14.85
CA PHE A 14 -8.95 14.43 -14.71
C PHE A 14 -8.94 14.85 -13.25
N TYR A 15 -8.83 16.14 -13.00
CA TYR A 15 -9.03 16.70 -11.68
C TYR A 15 -10.03 17.86 -11.77
N LEU A 16 -10.71 18.11 -10.67
CA LEU A 16 -11.67 19.21 -10.54
C LEU A 16 -11.35 19.99 -9.27
N PRO A 17 -11.54 21.32 -9.27
CA PRO A 17 -11.58 22.08 -8.01
C PRO A 17 -12.67 21.52 -7.09
N ALA A 18 -12.45 21.59 -5.78
CA ALA A 18 -13.38 21.03 -4.80
C ALA A 18 -14.79 21.62 -4.93
N SER A 19 -14.88 22.94 -5.20
CA SER A 19 -16.17 23.61 -5.39
C SER A 19 -16.96 23.05 -6.57
N ASP A 20 -16.26 22.76 -7.68
CA ASP A 20 -16.89 22.18 -8.88
C ASP A 20 -17.31 20.74 -8.62
N ALA A 21 -16.50 19.98 -7.87
CA ALA A 21 -16.83 18.62 -7.49
C ALA A 21 -18.08 18.56 -6.61
N TYR A 22 -18.19 19.45 -5.62
CA TYR A 22 -19.39 19.55 -4.78
C TYR A 22 -20.62 19.86 -5.62
N GLN A 23 -20.52 20.80 -6.54
CA GLN A 23 -21.64 21.17 -7.39
C GLN A 23 -22.07 20.02 -8.28
N LEU A 24 -21.11 19.29 -8.86
CA LEU A 24 -21.39 18.12 -9.70
C LEU A 24 -22.09 17.00 -8.92
N ILE A 25 -21.62 16.71 -7.70
CA ILE A 25 -22.22 15.71 -6.82
C ILE A 25 -23.65 16.12 -6.45
N GLN A 26 -23.87 17.40 -6.15
CA GLN A 26 -25.17 17.94 -5.82
C GLN A 26 -26.13 17.84 -7.01
N ASP A 27 -25.72 18.26 -8.18
CA ASP A 27 -26.55 18.29 -9.39
C ASP A 27 -26.92 16.89 -9.85
N ALA A 28 -25.99 15.93 -9.76
CA ALA A 28 -26.21 14.55 -10.13
C ALA A 28 -26.79 13.70 -9.00
N GLN A 29 -27.00 14.26 -7.80
CA GLN A 29 -27.53 13.58 -6.62
C GLN A 29 -26.69 12.34 -6.23
N LEU A 30 -25.36 12.48 -6.21
CA LEU A 30 -24.40 11.41 -5.96
C LEU A 30 -23.86 11.38 -4.52
N TRP A 31 -24.58 11.99 -3.56
CA TRP A 31 -24.10 12.06 -2.18
C TRP A 31 -23.97 10.71 -1.51
N GLN A 32 -24.88 9.78 -1.81
CA GLN A 32 -24.79 8.43 -1.25
C GLN A 32 -23.53 7.70 -1.72
N GLU A 33 -23.25 7.76 -3.00
CA GLU A 33 -22.04 7.16 -3.61
C GLU A 33 -20.78 7.81 -3.07
N ALA A 34 -20.76 9.13 -2.94
CA ALA A 34 -19.64 9.86 -2.37
C ALA A 34 -19.40 9.47 -0.91
N PHE A 35 -20.46 9.32 -0.11
CA PHE A 35 -20.38 8.88 1.28
C PHE A 35 -19.85 7.46 1.37
N CYS A 36 -20.34 6.56 0.55
CA CYS A 36 -19.88 5.18 0.51
C CYS A 36 -18.39 5.09 0.16
N TRP A 37 -17.97 5.88 -0.83
CA TRP A 37 -16.56 5.92 -1.22
C TRP A 37 -15.66 6.45 -0.11
N LEU A 38 -16.06 7.54 0.55
CA LEU A 38 -15.31 8.10 1.67
C LEU A 38 -15.27 7.14 2.86
N SER A 39 -16.35 6.44 3.14
CA SER A 39 -16.40 5.44 4.21
C SER A 39 -15.45 4.27 3.93
N TRP A 40 -15.43 3.80 2.70
CA TRP A 40 -14.49 2.77 2.26
C TRP A 40 -13.04 3.24 2.39
N LEU A 41 -12.74 4.45 1.91
CA LEU A 41 -11.40 5.03 2.02
C LEU A 41 -10.97 5.18 3.48
N ASN A 42 -11.85 5.67 4.34
CA ASN A 42 -11.60 5.80 5.78
C ASN A 42 -11.32 4.44 6.43
N HIS A 43 -12.05 3.40 6.02
CA HIS A 43 -11.80 2.04 6.49
C HIS A 43 -10.41 1.53 6.09
N LEU A 44 -10.00 1.78 4.85
CA LEU A 44 -8.66 1.40 4.38
C LEU A 44 -7.56 2.11 5.18
N LEU A 45 -7.71 3.41 5.40
CA LEU A 45 -6.74 4.19 6.17
C LEU A 45 -6.66 3.73 7.62
N GLY A 46 -7.80 3.46 8.23
CA GLY A 46 -7.86 2.92 9.59
C GLY A 46 -7.20 1.55 9.71
N LYS A 47 -7.43 0.67 8.76
CA LYS A 47 -6.78 -0.65 8.71
C LYS A 47 -5.26 -0.51 8.59
N ARG A 48 -4.80 0.39 7.75
CA ARG A 48 -3.37 0.70 7.59
C ARG A 48 -2.77 1.19 8.90
N ASP A 49 -3.42 2.12 9.59
CA ASP A 49 -2.94 2.64 10.86
C ASP A 49 -2.82 1.54 11.92
N MET A 50 -3.80 0.66 12.00
CA MET A 50 -3.74 -0.48 12.92
C MET A 50 -2.58 -1.43 12.63
N GLN A 51 -2.22 -1.59 11.36
CA GLN A 51 -1.11 -2.44 10.94
C GLN A 51 0.26 -1.83 11.20
N LEU A 52 0.37 -0.51 11.11
CA LEU A 52 1.66 0.20 11.15
C LEU A 52 1.97 0.84 12.49
N VAL A 53 0.98 1.37 13.19
CA VAL A 53 1.19 2.12 14.43
C VAL A 53 1.41 1.16 15.59
N GLY A 54 2.50 1.37 16.34
CA GLY A 54 2.82 0.58 17.54
C GLY A 54 3.37 -0.82 17.28
N ASN A 55 3.52 -1.22 16.02
CA ASN A 55 4.07 -2.52 15.65
C ASN A 55 5.59 -2.46 15.48
N ASN A 56 6.26 -3.59 15.69
CA ASN A 56 7.69 -3.70 15.43
C ASN A 56 7.97 -3.69 13.91
N SER A 57 9.25 -3.57 13.55
CA SER A 57 9.66 -3.47 12.15
C SER A 57 9.21 -4.65 11.31
N TYR A 58 9.31 -5.86 11.85
CA TYR A 58 8.86 -7.06 11.14
C TYR A 58 7.36 -7.04 10.87
N SER A 59 6.55 -6.70 11.86
CA SER A 59 5.09 -6.63 11.68
C SER A 59 4.69 -5.63 10.60
N GLN A 60 5.38 -4.49 10.54
CA GLN A 60 5.15 -3.49 9.51
C GLN A 60 5.54 -4.01 8.11
N ILE A 61 6.70 -4.63 7.99
CA ILE A 61 7.16 -5.22 6.73
C ILE A 61 6.21 -6.33 6.28
N ARG A 62 5.81 -7.19 7.20
CA ARG A 62 4.84 -8.26 6.94
C ARG A 62 3.52 -7.71 6.40
N ALA A 63 3.00 -6.66 7.02
CA ALA A 63 1.76 -6.02 6.56
C ALA A 63 1.91 -5.45 5.15
N MET A 64 3.05 -4.84 4.83
CA MET A 64 3.32 -4.33 3.48
C MET A 64 3.41 -5.45 2.44
N LEU A 65 4.06 -6.55 2.77
CA LEU A 65 4.16 -7.70 1.87
C LEU A 65 2.80 -8.33 1.58
N ILE A 66 1.98 -8.50 2.60
CA ILE A 66 0.61 -9.01 2.44
C ILE A 66 -0.21 -8.09 1.54
N ASN A 67 -0.10 -6.79 1.75
CA ASN A 67 -0.77 -5.80 0.91
C ASN A 67 -0.31 -5.91 -0.56
N MET A 68 0.99 -6.00 -0.81
CA MET A 68 1.53 -6.14 -2.17
C MET A 68 1.10 -7.44 -2.83
N ALA A 69 0.93 -8.51 -2.09
CA ALA A 69 0.47 -9.80 -2.62
C ALA A 69 -0.97 -9.73 -3.16
N GLU A 70 -1.78 -8.80 -2.67
CA GLU A 70 -3.14 -8.58 -3.14
C GLU A 70 -3.21 -7.72 -4.42
N TRP A 71 -2.11 -7.10 -4.81
CA TRP A 71 -2.06 -6.33 -6.06
C TRP A 71 -2.15 -7.24 -7.28
N ASP A 72 -2.59 -6.69 -8.41
CA ASP A 72 -2.51 -7.43 -9.66
C ASP A 72 -1.05 -7.66 -10.08
N ASP A 73 -0.82 -8.65 -10.90
CA ASP A 73 0.53 -9.05 -11.31
C ASP A 73 1.25 -7.93 -12.07
N THR A 74 0.54 -7.15 -12.85
CA THR A 74 1.09 -6.04 -13.64
C THR A 74 1.66 -4.97 -12.72
N LEU A 75 0.90 -4.53 -11.72
CA LEU A 75 1.34 -3.51 -10.77
C LEU A 75 2.51 -4.03 -9.93
N ARG A 76 2.38 -5.24 -9.42
CA ARG A 76 3.41 -5.85 -8.58
C ARG A 76 4.73 -6.04 -9.32
N SER A 77 4.70 -6.31 -10.62
CA SER A 77 5.90 -6.45 -11.44
C SER A 77 6.63 -5.14 -11.72
N LYS A 78 5.95 -4.00 -11.52
CA LYS A 78 6.52 -2.67 -11.79
C LYS A 78 7.11 -1.99 -10.56
N ILE A 79 6.71 -2.37 -9.36
CA ILE A 79 7.07 -1.70 -8.12
C ILE A 79 7.99 -2.58 -7.29
N GLY A 80 9.17 -2.07 -6.96
CA GLY A 80 10.14 -2.77 -6.12
C GLY A 80 9.68 -2.84 -4.66
N VAL A 81 9.87 -3.99 -4.04
CA VAL A 81 9.49 -4.24 -2.64
C VAL A 81 10.20 -3.27 -1.70
N MET A 82 11.51 -3.14 -1.84
CA MET A 82 12.32 -2.27 -0.99
C MET A 82 11.83 -0.83 -1.02
N ASN A 83 11.64 -0.29 -2.22
CA ASN A 83 11.21 1.10 -2.38
C ASN A 83 9.81 1.32 -1.83
N HIS A 84 8.90 0.38 -2.05
CA HIS A 84 7.54 0.50 -1.54
C HIS A 84 7.50 0.49 -0.03
N ILE A 85 8.22 -0.44 0.61
CA ILE A 85 8.29 -0.52 2.07
C ILE A 85 8.90 0.74 2.67
N GLN A 86 9.98 1.25 2.08
CA GLN A 86 10.63 2.47 2.57
C GLN A 86 9.75 3.72 2.45
N ARG A 87 8.94 3.81 1.40
CA ARG A 87 7.99 4.92 1.23
C ARG A 87 6.81 4.83 2.19
N SER A 88 6.44 3.63 2.59
CA SER A 88 5.25 3.38 3.40
C SER A 88 5.54 3.26 4.89
N THR A 89 6.81 3.12 5.26
CA THR A 89 7.24 2.96 6.66
C THR A 89 8.45 3.85 6.93
N ARG A 90 8.83 3.96 8.22
CA ARG A 90 10.06 4.66 8.62
C ARG A 90 11.20 3.70 8.94
N ILE A 91 11.13 2.48 8.45
CA ILE A 91 12.13 1.45 8.70
C ILE A 91 13.34 1.71 7.82
N SER A 92 14.54 1.55 8.39
CA SER A 92 15.78 1.74 7.64
C SER A 92 15.95 0.72 6.52
N ARG A 93 16.65 1.11 5.46
CA ARG A 93 16.93 0.22 4.34
C ARG A 93 17.62 -1.07 4.76
N SER A 94 18.58 -0.98 5.68
CA SER A 94 19.32 -2.15 6.15
C SER A 94 18.44 -3.15 6.87
N VAL A 95 17.50 -2.69 7.71
CA VAL A 95 16.54 -3.56 8.40
C VAL A 95 15.59 -4.22 7.41
N VAL A 96 15.07 -3.47 6.45
CA VAL A 96 14.20 -4.04 5.40
C VAL A 96 14.96 -5.10 4.61
N ALA A 97 16.20 -4.81 4.20
CA ALA A 97 17.02 -5.75 3.44
C ALA A 97 17.29 -7.05 4.21
N GLU A 98 17.60 -6.93 5.49
CA GLU A 98 17.84 -8.08 6.37
C GLU A 98 16.60 -8.96 6.49
N VAL A 99 15.44 -8.36 6.75
CA VAL A 99 14.18 -9.10 6.87
C VAL A 99 13.81 -9.79 5.55
N LEU A 100 13.92 -9.09 4.43
CA LEU A 100 13.62 -9.67 3.12
C LEU A 100 14.57 -10.82 2.78
N ALA A 101 15.86 -10.68 3.10
CA ALA A 101 16.84 -11.74 2.87
C ALA A 101 16.50 -13.00 3.70
N ALA A 102 16.16 -12.82 4.98
CA ALA A 102 15.77 -13.92 5.85
C ALA A 102 14.50 -14.63 5.35
N LEU A 103 13.51 -13.86 4.91
CA LEU A 103 12.27 -14.43 4.37
C LEU A 103 12.50 -15.20 3.06
N ARG A 104 13.39 -14.72 2.21
CA ARG A 104 13.77 -15.42 0.99
C ARG A 104 14.52 -16.73 1.28
N GLN A 105 15.47 -16.70 2.20
CA GLN A 105 16.22 -17.89 2.62
C GLN A 105 15.32 -18.96 3.22
N GLY A 106 14.32 -18.57 3.96
CA GLY A 106 13.33 -19.48 4.55
C GLY A 106 12.25 -19.96 3.59
N ASN A 107 12.29 -19.53 2.33
CA ASN A 107 11.24 -19.81 1.33
C ASN A 107 9.86 -19.32 1.73
N TYR A 108 9.78 -18.27 2.52
CA TYR A 108 8.52 -17.66 2.91
C TYR A 108 7.94 -16.76 1.81
N ILE A 109 8.82 -16.15 1.01
CA ILE A 109 8.45 -15.30 -0.11
C ILE A 109 9.30 -15.62 -1.32
N ASN A 110 8.74 -15.35 -2.51
CA ASN A 110 9.47 -15.45 -3.77
C ASN A 110 9.62 -14.03 -4.36
N MET A 111 10.86 -13.66 -4.65
CA MET A 111 11.19 -12.38 -5.26
C MET A 111 12.09 -12.60 -6.47
N SER A 112 11.97 -11.73 -7.47
CA SER A 112 12.86 -11.69 -8.62
C SER A 112 13.14 -10.25 -9.00
N ARG A 113 14.41 -9.90 -9.13
CA ARG A 113 14.87 -8.56 -9.52
C ARG A 113 14.27 -7.44 -8.65
N GLY A 114 14.16 -7.68 -7.34
CA GLY A 114 13.59 -6.74 -6.39
C GLY A 114 12.07 -6.63 -6.39
N LYS A 115 11.38 -7.46 -7.16
CA LYS A 115 9.91 -7.49 -7.23
C LYS A 115 9.36 -8.69 -6.47
N LEU A 116 8.21 -8.51 -5.83
CA LEU A 116 7.51 -9.60 -5.17
C LEU A 116 6.77 -10.44 -6.21
N ILE A 117 7.02 -11.74 -6.23
CA ILE A 117 6.30 -12.68 -7.08
C ILE A 117 5.13 -13.28 -6.33
N SER A 118 5.39 -13.88 -5.16
CA SER A 118 4.37 -14.54 -4.36
C SER A 118 4.80 -14.66 -2.91
N ILE A 119 3.82 -14.88 -2.05
CA ILE A 119 4.03 -15.22 -0.64
C ILE A 119 3.60 -16.67 -0.47
N ASN A 120 4.51 -17.52 0.04
CA ASN A 120 4.18 -18.88 0.38
C ASN A 120 3.51 -18.94 1.75
N ARG A 121 4.19 -18.38 2.74
CA ARG A 121 3.70 -18.26 4.11
C ARG A 121 4.55 -17.21 4.82
N LEU A 122 3.93 -16.38 5.64
CA LEU A 122 4.68 -15.45 6.48
C LEU A 122 4.56 -15.88 7.94
N PRO A 123 5.69 -16.02 8.68
CA PRO A 123 5.62 -16.26 10.11
C PRO A 123 4.92 -15.08 10.79
N THR A 124 4.23 -15.36 11.90
CA THR A 124 3.60 -14.31 12.72
C THR A 124 4.64 -13.52 13.50
N ASP A 125 5.73 -14.18 13.87
CA ASP A 125 6.84 -13.59 14.61
C ASP A 125 8.16 -13.80 13.87
N TYR A 126 9.06 -12.84 14.09
CA TYR A 126 10.38 -12.84 13.48
C TYR A 126 11.45 -13.19 14.51
#